data_bb1a1343671a0df3cbcb675aba782e43
#
_entry.id   bb1a1343671a0df3cbcb675aba782e43
#
_cell.length_a   1.000
_cell.length_b   1.000
_cell.length_c   1.000
_cell.angle_alpha   90.00
_cell.angle_beta   90.00
_cell.angle_gamma   90.00
#
_symmetry.space_group_name_H-M   'P 1'
#
loop_
_entity.id
_entity.type
_entity.pdbx_description
1 polymer ?
#
loop_
_entity_poly.entity_id
_entity_poly.type
_entity_poly.pdbx_seq_one_letter_code
_entity_poly.pdbx_strand_id
1 'polypeptide(L)'
;AVVPRRDSMLPVSDTISVGTQIATGDPDDPNSTDVTLGSFVDDLAVSLDQAWIRYANDGFTAYAGKFPQIFQRTDMLWDGDVSPQGVSLAYGANLGGARVDARGLYFIIDEAAVARDSDMLGGQLALSAPLASDFKAGLTGSYYHYRLGSVAGADAGDFRGNLLSGGRYLSDFHLLEGI
;
A
#
# COMPACT_ATOMS: atom_id res chain seq x y z
N ALA A 1 -23.20 5.78 8.74
CA ALA A 1 -23.11 6.18 7.33
C ALA A 1 -21.62 6.29 7.01
N VAL A 2 -21.14 5.45 6.12
CA VAL A 2 -19.76 5.51 5.63
C VAL A 2 -19.67 6.75 4.73
N VAL A 3 -18.78 7.67 5.04
CA VAL A 3 -18.49 8.80 4.14
C VAL A 3 -17.68 8.22 2.97
N PRO A 4 -18.15 8.35 1.72
CA PRO A 4 -17.44 7.78 0.61
C PRO A 4 -16.07 8.44 0.45
N ARG A 5 -15.01 7.63 0.32
CA ARG A 5 -13.71 8.07 -0.13
C ARG A 5 -13.86 8.83 -1.45
N ARG A 6 -13.36 10.04 -1.51
CA ARG A 6 -13.23 10.79 -2.76
C ARG A 6 -11.79 10.82 -3.18
N ASP A 7 -11.43 9.92 -4.06
CA ASP A 7 -10.18 9.99 -4.80
C ASP A 7 -10.30 11.11 -5.83
N SER A 8 -9.50 12.15 -5.71
CA SER A 8 -9.44 13.22 -6.69
C SER A 8 -8.20 13.03 -7.55
N MET A 9 -8.38 12.46 -8.74
CA MET A 9 -7.33 12.34 -9.74
C MET A 9 -7.49 13.45 -10.79
N LEU A 10 -6.42 14.23 -11.00
CA LEU A 10 -6.35 15.29 -12.00
C LEU A 10 -5.33 14.91 -13.07
N PRO A 11 -5.74 14.78 -14.35
CA PRO A 11 -4.78 14.61 -15.44
C PRO A 11 -3.98 15.89 -15.65
N VAL A 12 -2.66 15.76 -15.71
CA VAL A 12 -1.72 16.86 -16.03
C VAL A 12 -1.34 16.79 -17.50
N SER A 13 -1.24 15.57 -18.04
CA SER A 13 -1.02 15.28 -19.46
C SER A 13 -1.62 13.92 -19.80
N ASP A 14 -1.45 13.46 -21.05
CA ASP A 14 -1.92 12.13 -21.50
C ASP A 14 -1.27 10.98 -20.71
N THR A 15 -0.09 11.20 -20.13
CA THR A 15 0.67 10.18 -19.39
C THR A 15 0.86 10.48 -17.91
N ILE A 16 0.65 11.73 -17.47
CA ILE A 16 0.88 12.14 -16.08
C ILE A 16 -0.42 12.56 -15.44
N SER A 17 -0.65 12.06 -14.24
CA SER A 17 -1.74 12.49 -13.36
C SER A 17 -1.23 12.67 -11.92
N VAL A 18 -1.94 13.49 -11.17
CA VAL A 18 -1.74 13.68 -9.73
C VAL A 18 -3.03 13.31 -9.00
N GLY A 19 -2.90 12.83 -7.80
CA GLY A 19 -4.07 12.50 -6.99
C GLY A 19 -3.87 12.80 -5.52
N THR A 20 -4.99 13.06 -4.87
CA THR A 20 -5.08 13.28 -3.43
C THR A 20 -6.30 12.59 -2.87
N GLN A 21 -6.19 12.11 -1.64
CA GLN A 21 -7.31 11.56 -0.87
C GLN A 21 -7.33 12.22 0.50
N ILE A 22 -8.53 12.60 0.93
CA ILE A 22 -8.77 13.14 2.27
C ILE A 22 -9.54 12.08 3.06
N ALA A 23 -9.14 11.85 4.29
CA ALA A 23 -9.77 10.94 5.23
C ALA A 23 -10.13 11.67 6.54
N THR A 24 -11.05 11.09 7.30
CA THR A 24 -11.52 11.64 8.59
C THR A 24 -11.06 10.79 9.78
N GLY A 25 -10.26 9.76 9.56
CA GLY A 25 -9.71 8.89 10.61
C GLY A 25 -8.60 9.54 11.42
N ASP A 26 -8.17 8.85 12.44
CA ASP A 26 -7.02 9.25 13.25
C ASP A 26 -5.75 9.22 12.38
N PRO A 27 -5.00 10.33 12.27
CA PRO A 27 -3.76 10.35 11.50
C PRO A 27 -2.69 9.42 12.05
N ASP A 28 -2.78 9.01 13.31
CA ASP A 28 -1.85 8.10 13.97
C ASP A 28 -2.25 6.62 13.84
N ASP A 29 -3.44 6.31 13.28
CA ASP A 29 -3.86 4.94 12.98
C ASP A 29 -3.78 4.67 11.47
N PRO A 30 -2.70 4.06 10.96
CA PRO A 30 -2.55 3.77 9.54
C PRO A 30 -3.51 2.69 9.02
N ASN A 31 -4.13 1.92 9.92
CA ASN A 31 -5.02 0.81 9.55
C ASN A 31 -6.49 1.23 9.45
N SER A 32 -6.83 2.47 9.81
CA SER A 32 -8.19 2.96 9.70
C SER A 32 -8.21 4.41 9.25
N THR A 33 -8.81 4.65 8.10
CA THR A 33 -9.05 6.00 7.58
C THR A 33 -10.45 6.52 7.94
N ASP A 34 -11.21 5.77 8.74
CA ASP A 34 -12.59 6.04 9.06
C ASP A 34 -12.78 6.43 10.53
N VAL A 35 -13.64 7.41 10.78
CA VAL A 35 -14.13 7.77 12.12
C VAL A 35 -15.48 7.13 12.37
N THR A 36 -15.61 6.49 13.53
CA THR A 36 -16.92 6.04 14.02
C THR A 36 -17.75 7.23 14.46
N LEU A 37 -18.78 7.54 13.70
CA LEU A 37 -19.75 8.58 14.09
C LEU A 37 -20.59 8.08 15.26
N GLY A 38 -20.61 8.81 16.36
CA GLY A 38 -21.42 8.44 17.53
C GLY A 38 -21.01 9.14 18.81
N SER A 39 -19.87 9.80 18.84
CA SER A 39 -19.49 10.67 19.94
C SER A 39 -19.85 12.11 19.58
N PHE A 40 -20.86 12.65 20.25
CA PHE A 40 -21.36 14.02 20.03
C PHE A 40 -20.31 15.09 20.41
N VAL A 41 -19.30 14.70 21.15
CA VAL A 41 -18.28 15.61 21.72
C VAL A 41 -16.96 15.62 20.97
N ASP A 42 -16.78 14.73 19.99
CA ASP A 42 -15.52 14.63 19.26
C ASP A 42 -15.56 15.45 17.97
N ASP A 43 -14.60 16.35 17.82
CA ASP A 43 -14.38 17.07 16.57
C ASP A 43 -13.86 16.10 15.51
N LEU A 44 -14.35 16.23 14.27
CA LEU A 44 -13.87 15.45 13.14
C LEU A 44 -12.53 16.02 12.66
N ALA A 45 -11.47 15.25 12.85
CA ALA A 45 -10.20 15.54 12.20
C ALA A 45 -10.29 15.22 10.72
N VAL A 46 -9.67 16.04 9.88
CA VAL A 46 -9.53 15.80 8.44
C VAL A 46 -8.06 15.77 8.12
N SER A 47 -7.60 14.64 7.60
CA SER A 47 -6.20 14.41 7.25
C SER A 47 -6.03 14.13 5.76
N LEU A 48 -4.82 14.40 5.23
CA LEU A 48 -4.42 14.04 3.88
C LEU A 48 -3.94 12.58 3.90
N ASP A 49 -4.78 11.66 3.48
CA ASP A 49 -4.46 10.24 3.46
C ASP A 49 -3.54 9.87 2.29
N GLN A 50 -3.77 10.44 1.10
CA GLN A 50 -2.91 10.19 -0.07
C GLN A 50 -2.56 11.49 -0.77
N ALA A 51 -1.32 11.55 -1.28
CA ALA A 51 -0.84 12.58 -2.20
C ALA A 51 0.23 11.96 -3.11
N TRP A 52 -0.04 11.89 -4.42
CA TRP A 52 0.82 11.17 -5.33
C TRP A 52 0.85 11.75 -6.74
N ILE A 53 1.91 11.42 -7.45
CA ILE A 53 2.04 11.58 -8.91
C ILE A 53 2.07 10.18 -9.55
N ARG A 54 1.38 10.03 -10.66
CA ARG A 54 1.35 8.80 -11.46
C ARG A 54 1.81 9.10 -12.88
N TYR A 55 2.68 8.24 -13.39
CA TYR A 55 2.98 8.13 -14.81
C TYR A 55 2.36 6.84 -15.36
N ALA A 56 1.74 6.88 -16.55
CA ALA A 56 1.21 5.69 -17.21
C ALA A 56 1.35 5.79 -18.71
N ASN A 57 1.96 4.78 -19.33
CA ASN A 57 2.12 4.66 -20.78
C ASN A 57 2.38 3.20 -21.17
N ASP A 58 1.70 2.72 -22.23
CA ASP A 58 1.91 1.40 -22.86
C ASP A 58 2.06 0.22 -21.88
N GLY A 59 1.12 0.08 -20.95
CA GLY A 59 1.11 -0.98 -19.96
C GLY A 59 2.05 -0.74 -18.77
N PHE A 60 2.93 0.26 -18.82
CA PHE A 60 3.76 0.69 -17.71
C PHE A 60 3.03 1.72 -16.84
N THR A 61 3.15 1.58 -15.54
CA THR A 61 2.64 2.54 -14.56
C THR A 61 3.67 2.72 -13.45
N ALA A 62 3.88 3.95 -13.03
CA ALA A 62 4.70 4.30 -11.88
C ALA A 62 3.94 5.26 -10.96
N TYR A 63 4.14 5.13 -9.66
CA TYR A 63 3.67 6.07 -8.66
C TYR A 63 4.82 6.55 -7.79
N ALA A 64 4.73 7.79 -7.32
CA ALA A 64 5.57 8.35 -6.28
C ALA A 64 4.73 9.20 -5.32
N GLY A 65 5.04 9.14 -4.03
CA GLY A 65 4.30 9.79 -2.94
C GLY A 65 3.62 8.79 -2.02
N LYS A 66 2.50 9.16 -1.41
CA LYS A 66 1.62 8.25 -0.67
C LYS A 66 0.43 7.90 -1.58
N PHE A 67 0.36 6.66 -2.03
CA PHE A 67 -0.50 6.23 -3.14
C PHE A 67 -1.32 4.98 -2.79
N PRO A 68 -2.39 4.66 -3.55
CA PRO A 68 -3.16 3.44 -3.34
C PRO A 68 -2.28 2.20 -3.49
N GLN A 69 -2.52 1.17 -2.68
CA GLN A 69 -1.83 -0.11 -2.83
C GLN A 69 -2.05 -0.71 -4.21
N ILE A 70 -0.96 -0.99 -4.92
CA ILE A 70 -0.97 -1.51 -6.30
C ILE A 70 -0.94 -3.04 -6.38
N PHE A 71 -0.59 -3.74 -5.29
CA PHE A 71 -0.56 -5.19 -5.27
C PHE A 71 -1.97 -5.78 -5.13
N GLN A 72 -2.20 -6.91 -5.77
CA GLN A 72 -3.28 -7.80 -5.35
C GLN A 72 -2.90 -8.35 -3.98
N ARG A 73 -3.82 -8.36 -3.06
CA ARG A 73 -3.56 -8.69 -1.66
C ARG A 73 -4.71 -9.44 -1.04
N THR A 74 -4.42 -10.10 0.05
CA THR A 74 -5.42 -10.59 1.01
C THR A 74 -5.40 -9.71 2.25
N ASP A 75 -6.53 -9.61 2.93
CA ASP A 75 -6.64 -8.89 4.22
C ASP A 75 -5.85 -9.59 5.35
N MET A 76 -5.25 -10.74 5.07
CA MET A 76 -4.36 -11.44 6.00
C MET A 76 -2.98 -10.80 6.12
N LEU A 77 -2.49 -10.18 5.03
CA LEU A 77 -1.13 -9.61 4.99
C LEU A 77 -1.13 -8.10 4.88
N TRP A 78 -2.18 -7.52 4.31
CA TRP A 78 -2.21 -6.10 4.04
C TRP A 78 -3.61 -5.53 4.19
N ASP A 79 -3.79 -4.66 5.17
CA ASP A 79 -5.05 -3.96 5.35
C ASP A 79 -5.40 -3.08 4.14
N GLY A 80 -6.69 -3.01 3.81
CA GLY A 80 -7.23 -2.24 2.69
C GLY A 80 -6.98 -0.75 2.79
N ASP A 81 -6.83 -0.26 3.99
CA ASP A 81 -6.73 1.16 4.29
C ASP A 81 -5.28 1.66 4.31
N VAL A 82 -4.30 0.78 4.35
CA VAL A 82 -2.88 1.17 4.31
C VAL A 82 -2.48 1.64 2.92
N SER A 83 -2.15 2.91 2.81
CA SER A 83 -1.62 3.55 1.61
C SER A 83 -0.09 3.63 1.68
N PRO A 84 0.68 2.91 0.82
CA PRO A 84 2.14 2.96 0.87
C PRO A 84 2.67 4.36 0.54
N GLN A 85 3.72 4.77 1.25
CA GLN A 85 4.49 5.96 0.96
C GLN A 85 5.84 5.57 0.36
N GLY A 86 6.15 6.06 -0.84
CA GLY A 86 7.38 5.69 -1.53
C GLY A 86 7.26 5.72 -3.04
N VAL A 87 7.70 4.64 -3.68
CA VAL A 87 7.66 4.48 -5.15
C VAL A 87 7.14 3.10 -5.52
N SER A 88 6.31 3.04 -6.56
CA SER A 88 5.90 1.77 -7.15
C SER A 88 6.02 1.78 -8.66
N LEU A 89 6.24 0.59 -9.22
CA LEU A 89 6.31 0.32 -10.66
C LEU A 89 5.41 -0.86 -10.99
N ALA A 90 4.71 -0.78 -12.10
CA ALA A 90 3.92 -1.89 -12.63
C ALA A 90 4.06 -1.96 -14.14
N TYR A 91 4.08 -3.18 -14.67
CA TYR A 91 4.02 -3.43 -16.10
C TYR A 91 3.06 -4.57 -16.38
N GLY A 92 2.13 -4.36 -17.29
CA GLY A 92 1.15 -5.36 -17.72
C GLY A 92 1.21 -5.60 -19.21
N ALA A 93 1.27 -6.88 -19.62
CA ALA A 93 1.29 -7.29 -21.01
C ALA A 93 0.33 -8.46 -21.28
N ASN A 94 -0.20 -8.52 -22.51
CA ASN A 94 -0.98 -9.65 -22.99
C ASN A 94 -0.08 -10.57 -23.81
N LEU A 95 -0.02 -11.84 -23.43
CA LEU A 95 0.81 -12.88 -24.05
C LEU A 95 -0.08 -14.06 -24.47
N GLY A 96 -0.41 -14.19 -25.74
CA GLY A 96 -1.11 -15.35 -26.28
C GLY A 96 -2.49 -15.62 -25.64
N GLY A 97 -3.23 -14.58 -25.28
CA GLY A 97 -4.54 -14.69 -24.60
C GLY A 97 -4.47 -14.69 -23.08
N ALA A 98 -3.30 -14.86 -22.48
CA ALA A 98 -3.07 -14.63 -21.06
C ALA A 98 -2.60 -13.20 -20.80
N ARG A 99 -2.89 -12.68 -19.61
CA ARG A 99 -2.36 -11.42 -19.13
C ARG A 99 -1.33 -11.69 -18.04
N VAL A 100 -0.20 -11.02 -18.15
CA VAL A 100 0.86 -11.02 -17.13
C VAL A 100 1.03 -9.61 -16.60
N ASP A 101 0.99 -9.46 -15.27
CA ASP A 101 1.25 -8.20 -14.57
C ASP A 101 2.42 -8.40 -13.60
N ALA A 102 3.47 -7.61 -13.74
CA ALA A 102 4.59 -7.54 -12.80
C ALA A 102 4.53 -6.21 -12.04
N ARG A 103 4.71 -6.25 -10.72
CA ARG A 103 4.67 -5.06 -9.86
C ARG A 103 5.83 -5.06 -8.89
N GLY A 104 6.38 -3.88 -8.63
CA GLY A 104 7.40 -3.62 -7.63
C GLY A 104 6.99 -2.46 -6.74
N LEU A 105 7.37 -2.52 -5.46
CA LEU A 105 7.05 -1.51 -4.46
C LEU A 105 8.26 -1.29 -3.56
N TYR A 106 8.65 -0.04 -3.40
CA TYR A 106 9.50 0.44 -2.32
C TYR A 106 8.64 1.29 -1.39
N PHE A 107 8.50 0.84 -0.14
CA PHE A 107 7.68 1.48 0.88
C PHE A 107 8.54 1.95 2.03
N ILE A 108 8.49 3.24 2.33
CA ILE A 108 9.12 3.87 3.49
C ILE A 108 8.15 3.69 4.66
N ILE A 109 8.54 2.91 5.66
CA ILE A 109 7.72 2.64 6.85
C ILE A 109 7.97 3.69 7.91
N ASP A 110 9.26 3.95 8.21
CA ASP A 110 9.68 4.94 9.18
C ASP A 110 11.02 5.54 8.77
N GLU A 111 11.10 6.87 8.75
CA GLU A 111 12.32 7.63 8.48
C GLU A 111 12.88 8.15 9.81
N ALA A 112 13.94 7.53 10.29
CA ALA A 112 14.56 7.86 11.58
C ALA A 112 15.66 8.90 11.42
N ALA A 113 15.53 10.05 12.07
CA ALA A 113 16.50 11.15 11.99
C ALA A 113 17.93 10.79 12.48
N VAL A 114 18.09 9.76 13.32
CA VAL A 114 19.37 9.38 13.97
C VAL A 114 19.65 7.87 13.92
N ALA A 115 18.68 7.06 13.49
CA ALA A 115 18.77 5.60 13.41
C ALA A 115 18.68 5.13 11.95
N ARG A 116 18.74 3.81 11.75
CA ARG A 116 18.47 3.22 10.44
C ARG A 116 16.96 3.29 10.14
N ASP A 117 16.61 3.71 8.94
CA ASP A 117 15.24 3.74 8.47
C ASP A 117 14.63 2.34 8.41
N SER A 118 13.31 2.30 8.50
CA SER A 118 12.52 1.09 8.28
C SER A 118 11.83 1.20 6.93
N ASP A 119 12.02 0.20 6.09
CA ASP A 119 11.45 0.14 4.75
C ASP A 119 11.03 -1.27 4.36
N MET A 120 10.31 -1.37 3.24
CA MET A 120 9.92 -2.64 2.65
C MET A 120 10.13 -2.60 1.13
N LEU A 121 10.72 -3.67 0.61
CA LEU A 121 10.75 -3.98 -0.82
C LEU A 121 9.74 -5.08 -1.10
N GLY A 122 8.84 -4.83 -2.04
CA GLY A 122 7.85 -5.80 -2.49
C GLY A 122 7.97 -6.11 -3.97
N GLY A 123 7.71 -7.35 -4.33
CA GLY A 123 7.60 -7.80 -5.73
C GLY A 123 6.39 -8.72 -5.88
N GLN A 124 5.63 -8.54 -6.98
CA GLN A 124 4.46 -9.36 -7.27
C GLN A 124 4.42 -9.71 -8.77
N LEU A 125 4.09 -10.96 -9.05
CA LEU A 125 3.79 -11.43 -10.39
C LEU A 125 2.38 -12.05 -10.40
N ALA A 126 1.53 -11.57 -11.30
CA ALA A 126 0.19 -12.08 -11.50
C ALA A 126 0.01 -12.58 -12.93
N LEU A 127 -0.59 -13.76 -13.07
CA LEU A 127 -0.97 -14.37 -14.33
C LEU A 127 -2.47 -14.57 -14.32
N SER A 128 -3.17 -14.19 -15.40
CA SER A 128 -4.57 -14.48 -15.58
C SER A 128 -4.87 -14.90 -17.01
N ALA A 129 -5.74 -15.89 -17.18
CA ALA A 129 -6.12 -16.40 -18.50
C ALA A 129 -7.60 -16.81 -18.52
N PRO A 130 -8.31 -16.62 -19.64
CA PRO A 130 -9.60 -17.24 -19.86
C PRO A 130 -9.39 -18.76 -20.05
N LEU A 131 -10.11 -19.58 -19.29
CA LEU A 131 -10.13 -21.03 -19.45
C LEU A 131 -11.33 -21.51 -20.26
N ALA A 132 -12.42 -20.72 -20.27
CA ALA A 132 -13.63 -20.93 -21.06
C ALA A 132 -14.30 -19.58 -21.33
N SER A 133 -15.40 -19.56 -22.10
CA SER A 133 -16.13 -18.33 -22.44
C SER A 133 -16.48 -17.45 -21.23
N ASP A 134 -16.84 -18.08 -20.11
CA ASP A 134 -17.33 -17.40 -18.91
C ASP A 134 -16.46 -17.66 -17.67
N PHE A 135 -15.31 -18.32 -17.85
CA PHE A 135 -14.43 -18.68 -16.75
C PHE A 135 -13.01 -18.14 -16.97
N LYS A 136 -12.52 -17.36 -15.99
CA LYS A 136 -11.14 -16.88 -15.94
C LYS A 136 -10.46 -17.48 -14.71
N ALA A 137 -9.21 -17.90 -14.86
CA ALA A 137 -8.36 -18.28 -13.75
C ALA A 137 -7.21 -17.28 -13.60
N GLY A 138 -6.76 -17.08 -12.38
CA GLY A 138 -5.62 -16.26 -12.04
C GLY A 138 -4.76 -16.92 -10.98
N LEU A 139 -3.50 -16.60 -11.02
CA LEU A 139 -2.52 -16.97 -10.00
C LEU A 139 -1.64 -15.75 -9.74
N THR A 140 -1.49 -15.40 -8.48
CA THR A 140 -0.63 -14.29 -8.06
C THR A 140 0.33 -14.78 -7.00
N GLY A 141 1.61 -14.41 -7.14
CA GLY A 141 2.63 -14.64 -6.13
C GLY A 141 3.28 -13.31 -5.75
N SER A 142 3.40 -13.05 -4.46
CA SER A 142 4.02 -11.85 -3.91
C SER A 142 5.11 -12.21 -2.92
N TYR A 143 6.16 -11.39 -2.88
CA TYR A 143 7.22 -11.45 -1.89
C TYR A 143 7.44 -10.08 -1.29
N TYR A 144 7.54 -10.03 0.03
CA TYR A 144 7.78 -8.81 0.81
C TYR A 144 9.01 -9.00 1.68
N HIS A 145 9.95 -8.09 1.55
CA HIS A 145 11.18 -8.02 2.32
C HIS A 145 11.17 -6.77 3.18
N TYR A 146 10.86 -6.93 4.46
CA TYR A 146 10.89 -5.85 5.44
C TYR A 146 12.29 -5.69 6.01
N ARG A 147 12.78 -4.46 6.04
CA ARG A 147 14.03 -4.07 6.67
C ARG A 147 13.69 -3.10 7.79
N LEU A 148 13.52 -3.64 8.98
CA LEU A 148 13.10 -2.87 10.16
C LEU A 148 14.32 -2.39 10.93
N GLY A 149 14.52 -1.08 11.00
CA GLY A 149 15.66 -0.45 11.66
C GLY A 149 15.43 -0.24 13.14
N SER A 150 14.76 0.84 13.50
CA SER A 150 14.45 1.25 14.86
C SER A 150 12.94 1.33 15.04
N VAL A 151 12.50 1.05 16.24
CA VAL A 151 11.13 1.29 16.71
C VAL A 151 11.07 2.49 17.66
N ALA A 152 12.15 3.31 17.70
CA ALA A 152 12.19 4.50 18.51
C ALA A 152 11.17 5.52 17.99
N GLY A 153 10.24 5.91 18.85
CA GLY A 153 9.15 6.82 18.48
C GLY A 153 7.84 6.15 18.16
N ALA A 154 7.83 4.82 17.94
CA ALA A 154 6.59 4.06 17.83
C ALA A 154 5.89 3.98 19.20
N ASP A 155 4.57 4.07 19.21
CA ASP A 155 3.80 3.96 20.44
C ASP A 155 3.56 2.50 20.87
N ALA A 156 2.94 2.30 22.03
CA ALA A 156 2.69 0.96 22.57
C ALA A 156 1.71 0.13 21.72
N GLY A 157 0.98 0.76 20.79
CA GLY A 157 0.04 0.10 19.88
C GLY A 157 0.74 -0.54 18.69
N ASP A 158 1.89 0.01 18.27
CA ASP A 158 2.58 -0.37 17.02
C ASP A 158 3.30 -1.72 17.10
N PHE A 159 3.50 -2.26 18.31
CA PHE A 159 4.26 -3.51 18.51
C PHE A 159 3.42 -4.76 18.66
N ARG A 160 2.12 -4.69 18.49
CA ARG A 160 1.18 -5.76 18.80
C ARG A 160 1.64 -7.11 18.25
N GLY A 161 2.01 -8.01 19.18
CA GLY A 161 2.43 -9.37 18.86
C GLY A 161 3.89 -9.53 18.39
N ASN A 162 4.64 -8.46 18.17
CA ASN A 162 6.04 -8.54 17.75
C ASN A 162 7.00 -8.50 18.94
N LEU A 163 7.99 -9.38 18.94
CA LEU A 163 9.01 -9.43 19.99
C LEU A 163 10.08 -8.37 19.75
N LEU A 164 10.38 -7.64 20.81
CA LEU A 164 11.39 -6.59 20.80
C LEU A 164 12.52 -6.89 21.80
N SER A 165 13.72 -6.44 21.47
CA SER A 165 14.86 -6.38 22.38
C SER A 165 15.71 -5.15 22.08
N GLY A 166 15.97 -4.33 23.11
CA GLY A 166 16.77 -3.12 22.99
C GLY A 166 16.24 -2.10 21.97
N GLY A 167 14.91 -1.99 21.82
CA GLY A 167 14.27 -1.07 20.88
C GLY A 167 14.37 -1.51 19.41
N ARG A 168 14.50 -2.81 19.16
CA ARG A 168 14.52 -3.40 17.81
C ARG A 168 13.66 -4.64 17.76
N TYR A 169 13.07 -4.92 16.60
CA TYR A 169 12.44 -6.20 16.32
C TYR A 169 13.48 -7.32 16.35
N LEU A 170 13.10 -8.48 16.92
CA LEU A 170 13.93 -9.68 16.95
C LEU A 170 13.88 -10.49 15.65
N SER A 171 12.92 -10.19 14.77
CA SER A 171 12.70 -10.92 13.53
C SER A 171 12.82 -9.98 12.33
N ASP A 172 13.51 -10.42 11.28
CA ASP A 172 13.37 -9.87 9.94
C ASP A 172 12.17 -10.54 9.28
N PHE A 173 11.26 -9.74 8.72
CA PHE A 173 10.05 -10.28 8.10
C PHE A 173 10.26 -10.46 6.60
N HIS A 174 10.24 -11.73 6.19
CA HIS A 174 10.20 -12.16 4.79
C HIS A 174 8.89 -12.88 4.57
N LEU A 175 7.97 -12.27 3.82
CA LEU A 175 6.63 -12.81 3.64
C LEU A 175 6.43 -13.24 2.19
N LEU A 176 5.79 -14.39 2.01
CA LEU A 176 5.33 -14.90 0.73
C LEU A 176 3.81 -14.99 0.76
N GLU A 177 3.16 -14.52 -0.29
CA GLU A 177 1.72 -14.59 -0.46
C GLU A 177 1.40 -15.23 -1.80
N GLY A 178 0.41 -16.13 -1.80
CA GLY A 178 -0.16 -16.74 -3.00
C GLY A 178 -1.68 -16.53 -3.03
N ILE A 179 -2.21 -16.10 -4.15
CA ILE A 179 -3.64 -15.85 -4.39
C ILE A 179 -4.07 -16.59 -5.65
#